data_16607189726e88266b12594b6d90dffc
#
_entry.id   16607189726e88266b12594b6d90dffc
#
_cell.length_a   1.000
_cell.length_b   1.000
_cell.length_c   1.000
_cell.angle_alpha   90.00
_cell.angle_beta   90.00
_cell.angle_gamma   90.00
#
_symmetry.space_group_name_H-M   'P 1'
#
loop_
_entity.id
_entity.type
_entity.pdbx_description
1 polymer ?
#
loop_
_entity_poly.entity_id
_entity_poly.type
_entity_poly.pdbx_seq_one_letter_code
_entity_poly.pdbx_strand_id
1 'polypeptide(L)'
;MGPHETVPPGEKGEIIASLDSDEAFAGYWKRPDADAKALRDGWYFTGDMGYLDEAGDLFVAGRVDDMIISGGENIHPVEVEEVVARHPRVRDVAVIGEPDDRWGERVVAFVVPADAGLTADALDRHCLDSPALANFKRPRRIVFVEAIPRTASGKILRRLLRDGHYVEVSK
;
A
#
# COMPACT_ATOMS: atom_id res chain seq x y z
N MET A 1 0.13 -5.75 19.52
CA MET A 1 0.09 -7.19 19.18
C MET A 1 1.50 -7.72 19.25
N GLY A 2 1.76 -8.77 20.00
CA GLY A 2 3.09 -9.38 20.16
C GLY A 2 3.30 -10.51 19.14
N PRO A 3 4.55 -11.00 18.95
CA PRO A 3 4.87 -12.04 17.97
C PRO A 3 4.22 -13.40 18.25
N HIS A 4 3.58 -13.56 19.39
CA HIS A 4 2.84 -14.76 19.79
C HIS A 4 1.32 -14.61 19.66
N GLU A 5 0.83 -13.45 19.20
CA GLU A 5 -0.60 -13.19 18.99
C GLU A 5 -0.91 -13.37 17.51
N THR A 6 -1.59 -14.46 17.18
CA THR A 6 -2.06 -14.71 15.81
C THR A 6 -3.39 -14.02 15.56
N VAL A 7 -3.59 -13.49 14.36
CA VAL A 7 -4.88 -12.98 13.92
C VAL A 7 -5.78 -14.13 13.44
N PRO A 8 -7.11 -14.04 13.59
CA PRO A 8 -8.04 -15.00 13.03
C PRO A 8 -7.94 -15.09 11.50
N PRO A 9 -8.34 -16.21 10.88
CA PRO A 9 -8.46 -16.33 9.44
C PRO A 9 -9.30 -15.19 8.84
N GLY A 10 -8.85 -14.62 7.72
CA GLY A 10 -9.44 -13.47 7.06
C GLY A 10 -9.04 -12.10 7.63
N GLU A 11 -8.48 -12.05 8.83
CA GLU A 11 -7.96 -10.80 9.40
C GLU A 11 -6.52 -10.55 8.98
N LYS A 12 -6.18 -9.27 8.74
CA LYS A 12 -4.85 -8.86 8.30
C LYS A 12 -3.91 -8.67 9.48
N GLY A 13 -2.69 -9.22 9.37
CA GLY A 13 -1.60 -9.04 10.31
C GLY A 13 -0.26 -8.88 9.59
N GLU A 14 0.79 -8.48 10.31
CA GLU A 14 2.15 -8.51 9.77
C GLU A 14 2.61 -9.96 9.61
N ILE A 15 3.18 -10.28 8.46
CA ILE A 15 3.78 -11.59 8.22
C ILE A 15 5.12 -11.64 8.94
N ILE A 16 5.26 -12.57 9.87
CA ILE A 16 6.51 -12.79 10.60
C ILE A 16 6.95 -14.26 10.48
N ALA A 17 8.26 -14.50 10.58
CA ALA A 17 8.83 -15.84 10.54
C ALA A 17 9.72 -16.09 11.76
N SER A 18 9.67 -17.31 12.32
CA SER A 18 10.56 -17.70 13.42
C SER A 18 12.01 -17.75 12.94
N LEU A 19 12.92 -17.31 13.79
CA LEU A 19 14.37 -17.44 13.58
C LEU A 19 14.95 -18.76 14.10
N ASP A 20 14.13 -19.65 14.64
CA ASP A 20 14.55 -20.93 15.23
C ASP A 20 14.71 -22.06 14.18
N SER A 21 14.83 -21.75 12.89
CA SER A 21 15.02 -22.75 11.84
C SER A 21 16.35 -22.58 11.12
N ASP A 22 16.89 -23.68 10.58
CA ASP A 22 18.14 -23.67 9.81
C ASP A 22 18.03 -22.84 8.51
N GLU A 23 16.80 -22.60 8.03
CA GLU A 23 16.49 -21.78 6.86
C GLU A 23 16.12 -20.34 7.22
N ALA A 24 16.29 -19.94 8.49
CA ALA A 24 15.93 -18.63 8.97
C ALA A 24 16.72 -17.52 8.28
N PHE A 25 16.06 -16.36 8.11
CA PHE A 25 16.70 -15.18 7.55
C PHE A 25 17.84 -14.71 8.46
N ALA A 26 19.09 -14.77 7.95
CA ALA A 26 20.30 -14.45 8.71
C ALA A 26 20.58 -12.95 8.84
N GLY A 27 19.88 -12.10 8.08
CA GLY A 27 20.06 -10.64 8.10
C GLY A 27 20.40 -10.04 6.74
N TYR A 28 20.38 -8.73 6.66
CA TYR A 28 20.67 -7.95 5.46
C TYR A 28 22.18 -7.69 5.33
N TRP A 29 22.74 -7.97 4.17
CA TRP A 29 24.18 -7.79 3.92
C TRP A 29 24.63 -6.35 4.21
N LYS A 30 25.54 -6.19 5.18
CA LYS A 30 26.11 -4.89 5.61
C LYS A 30 25.06 -3.83 6.00
N ARG A 31 23.90 -4.23 6.54
CA ARG A 31 22.84 -3.35 6.95
C ARG A 31 22.36 -3.61 8.39
N PRO A 32 23.22 -3.41 9.40
CA PRO A 32 22.85 -3.63 10.79
C PRO A 32 21.69 -2.75 11.27
N ASP A 33 21.50 -1.60 10.64
CA ASP A 33 20.35 -0.71 10.85
C ASP A 33 19.02 -1.35 10.44
N ALA A 34 19.03 -2.11 9.34
CA ALA A 34 17.87 -2.85 8.86
C ALA A 34 17.62 -4.10 9.71
N ASP A 35 18.70 -4.79 10.12
CA ASP A 35 18.60 -5.97 10.99
C ASP A 35 17.96 -5.61 12.34
N ALA A 36 18.40 -4.53 12.98
CA ALA A 36 17.86 -4.07 14.25
C ALA A 36 16.34 -3.78 14.20
N LYS A 37 15.80 -3.44 13.02
CA LYS A 37 14.36 -3.24 12.82
C LYS A 37 13.62 -4.53 12.54
N ALA A 38 14.21 -5.40 11.73
CA ALA A 38 13.57 -6.59 11.19
C ALA A 38 13.73 -7.83 12.06
N LEU A 39 14.86 -7.97 12.79
CA LEU A 39 15.18 -9.14 13.62
C LEU A 39 15.07 -8.78 15.10
N ARG A 40 14.03 -9.26 15.75
CA ARG A 40 13.80 -8.98 17.17
C ARG A 40 13.01 -10.10 17.83
N ASP A 41 13.28 -10.34 19.09
CA ASP A 41 12.57 -11.29 19.95
C ASP A 41 12.45 -12.72 19.37
N GLY A 42 13.47 -13.15 18.58
CA GLY A 42 13.48 -14.47 17.92
C GLY A 42 12.63 -14.54 16.64
N TRP A 43 12.18 -13.39 16.11
CA TRP A 43 11.35 -13.32 14.91
C TRP A 43 11.92 -12.40 13.86
N TYR A 44 11.70 -12.75 12.59
CA TYR A 44 11.89 -11.88 11.43
C TYR A 44 10.56 -11.21 11.08
N PHE A 45 10.50 -9.91 11.24
CA PHE A 45 9.40 -9.06 10.83
C PHE A 45 9.61 -8.65 9.37
N THR A 46 8.81 -9.20 8.48
CA THR A 46 9.00 -9.00 7.03
C THR A 46 8.64 -7.58 6.58
N GLY A 47 7.81 -6.88 7.35
CA GLY A 47 7.19 -5.61 6.97
C GLY A 47 6.09 -5.78 5.92
N ASP A 48 5.72 -7.00 5.56
CA ASP A 48 4.59 -7.29 4.68
C ASP A 48 3.35 -7.63 5.51
N MET A 49 2.20 -7.12 5.08
CA MET A 49 0.89 -7.44 5.63
C MET A 49 0.25 -8.57 4.83
N GLY A 50 -0.40 -9.49 5.52
CA GLY A 50 -1.13 -10.58 4.86
C GLY A 50 -2.26 -11.12 5.72
N TYR A 51 -3.00 -12.06 5.18
CA TYR A 51 -4.01 -12.84 5.90
C TYR A 51 -4.00 -14.28 5.40
N LEU A 52 -4.45 -15.18 6.24
CA LEU A 52 -4.72 -16.56 5.86
C LEU A 52 -6.21 -16.68 5.55
N ASP A 53 -6.54 -17.40 4.48
CA ASP A 53 -7.94 -17.77 4.22
C ASP A 53 -8.36 -19.00 5.05
N GLU A 54 -9.59 -19.46 4.87
CA GLU A 54 -10.13 -20.64 5.56
C GLU A 54 -9.40 -21.95 5.19
N ALA A 55 -8.74 -22.00 4.03
CA ALA A 55 -7.94 -23.15 3.58
C ALA A 55 -6.50 -23.10 4.13
N GLY A 56 -6.10 -21.97 4.74
CA GLY A 56 -4.76 -21.74 5.26
C GLY A 56 -3.77 -21.20 4.23
N ASP A 57 -4.26 -20.74 3.08
CA ASP A 57 -3.43 -20.11 2.06
C ASP A 57 -3.12 -18.66 2.45
N LEU A 58 -1.84 -18.25 2.29
CA LEU A 58 -1.36 -16.93 2.63
C LEU A 58 -1.53 -15.95 1.46
N PHE A 59 -2.23 -14.85 1.72
CA PHE A 59 -2.41 -13.75 0.78
C PHE A 59 -1.68 -12.50 1.29
N VAL A 60 -0.80 -11.93 0.46
CA VAL A 60 -0.10 -10.67 0.78
C VAL A 60 -0.99 -9.49 0.44
N ALA A 61 -1.26 -8.63 1.43
CA ALA A 61 -2.18 -7.48 1.32
C ALA A 61 -1.46 -6.13 1.14
N GLY A 62 -0.12 -6.09 1.26
CA GLY A 62 0.68 -4.87 1.11
C GLY A 62 1.85 -4.79 2.08
N ARG A 63 2.31 -3.56 2.35
CA ARG A 63 3.40 -3.27 3.29
C ARG A 63 2.87 -2.58 4.54
N VAL A 64 3.46 -2.89 5.70
CA VAL A 64 3.18 -2.18 6.96
C VAL A 64 3.49 -0.69 6.82
N ASP A 65 4.67 -0.37 6.24
CA ASP A 65 5.13 1.01 6.07
C ASP A 65 4.34 1.83 5.03
N ASP A 66 3.55 1.17 4.20
CA ASP A 66 2.72 1.83 3.18
C ASP A 66 1.26 2.03 3.64
N MET A 67 0.88 1.44 4.78
CA MET A 67 -0.47 1.59 5.32
C MET A 67 -0.76 3.05 5.65
N ILE A 68 -1.91 3.54 5.21
CA ILE A 68 -2.38 4.90 5.41
C ILE A 68 -3.29 4.92 6.64
N ILE A 69 -3.02 5.80 7.59
CA ILE A 69 -3.86 5.96 8.79
C ILE A 69 -4.66 7.25 8.65
N SER A 70 -5.91 7.10 8.21
CA SER A 70 -6.82 8.23 7.96
C SER A 70 -8.02 8.19 8.89
N GLY A 71 -8.14 9.18 9.75
CA GLY A 71 -9.24 9.26 10.72
C GLY A 71 -9.30 8.10 11.71
N GLY A 72 -8.15 7.46 12.01
CA GLY A 72 -8.07 6.27 12.86
C GLY A 72 -8.33 4.94 12.14
N GLU A 73 -8.63 4.98 10.84
CA GLU A 73 -8.86 3.79 10.03
C GLU A 73 -7.61 3.39 9.24
N ASN A 74 -7.34 2.10 9.18
CA ASN A 74 -6.23 1.54 8.41
C ASN A 74 -6.67 1.31 6.96
N ILE A 75 -6.00 1.98 6.03
CA ILE A 75 -6.28 1.89 4.60
C ILE A 75 -5.05 1.34 3.88
N HIS A 76 -5.20 0.20 3.23
CA HIS A 76 -4.13 -0.37 2.44
C HIS A 76 -4.16 0.23 1.03
N PRO A 77 -3.05 0.82 0.53
CA PRO A 77 -2.98 1.41 -0.81
C PRO A 77 -3.49 0.49 -1.91
N VAL A 78 -3.17 -0.80 -1.83
CA VAL A 78 -3.53 -1.81 -2.83
C VAL A 78 -5.06 -1.92 -3.01
N GLU A 79 -5.85 -1.84 -1.94
CA GLU A 79 -7.32 -1.90 -2.02
C GLU A 79 -7.88 -0.74 -2.86
N VAL A 80 -7.29 0.44 -2.70
CA VAL A 80 -7.69 1.64 -3.46
C VAL A 80 -7.18 1.57 -4.89
N GLU A 81 -5.92 1.14 -5.08
CA GLU A 81 -5.29 0.95 -6.39
C GLU A 81 -6.10 -0.03 -7.25
N GLU A 82 -6.54 -1.16 -6.68
CA GLU A 82 -7.36 -2.14 -7.40
C GLU A 82 -8.67 -1.56 -7.93
N VAL A 83 -9.35 -0.74 -7.13
CA VAL A 83 -10.60 -0.13 -7.56
C VAL A 83 -10.35 0.92 -8.62
N VAL A 84 -9.39 1.82 -8.41
CA VAL A 84 -9.05 2.88 -9.39
C VAL A 84 -8.57 2.28 -10.70
N ALA A 85 -7.75 1.21 -10.66
CA ALA A 85 -7.24 0.54 -11.86
C ALA A 85 -8.32 -0.13 -12.73
N ARG A 86 -9.49 -0.46 -12.15
CA ARG A 86 -10.63 -1.01 -12.92
C ARG A 86 -11.30 0.02 -13.82
N HIS A 87 -11.04 1.31 -13.63
CA HIS A 87 -11.59 2.34 -14.52
C HIS A 87 -10.91 2.26 -15.90
N PRO A 88 -11.67 2.14 -17.03
CA PRO A 88 -11.12 1.81 -18.35
C PRO A 88 -10.15 2.85 -18.92
N ARG A 89 -10.15 4.06 -18.37
CA ARG A 89 -9.26 5.16 -18.77
C ARG A 89 -8.09 5.37 -17.83
N VAL A 90 -7.82 4.44 -16.92
CA VAL A 90 -6.63 4.39 -16.07
C VAL A 90 -5.63 3.42 -16.68
N ARG A 91 -4.42 3.88 -16.97
CA ARG A 91 -3.33 3.06 -17.46
C ARG A 91 -2.48 2.49 -16.32
N ASP A 92 -2.22 3.31 -15.29
CA ASP A 92 -1.46 2.93 -14.11
C ASP A 92 -1.90 3.79 -12.92
N VAL A 93 -1.72 3.28 -11.69
CA VAL A 93 -2.07 3.98 -10.47
C VAL A 93 -1.13 3.61 -9.34
N ALA A 94 -0.85 4.57 -8.48
CA ALA A 94 -0.24 4.35 -7.17
C ALA A 94 -0.94 5.21 -6.12
N VAL A 95 -1.10 4.68 -4.92
CA VAL A 95 -1.76 5.35 -3.81
C VAL A 95 -0.80 5.53 -2.65
N ILE A 96 -0.82 6.71 -2.03
CA ILE A 96 -0.07 7.03 -0.82
C ILE A 96 -0.93 7.77 0.19
N GLY A 97 -0.48 7.81 1.45
CA GLY A 97 -0.92 8.78 2.44
C GLY A 97 -0.11 10.07 2.31
N GLU A 98 -0.78 11.22 2.34
CA GLU A 98 -0.16 12.53 2.57
C GLU A 98 -0.62 13.07 3.92
N PRO A 99 0.24 13.80 4.66
CA PRO A 99 -0.18 14.44 5.91
C PRO A 99 -1.42 15.32 5.73
N ASP A 100 -2.34 15.24 6.70
CA ASP A 100 -3.58 16.01 6.71
C ASP A 100 -3.93 16.41 8.15
N ASP A 101 -4.17 17.69 8.39
CA ASP A 101 -4.39 18.25 9.74
C ASP A 101 -5.64 17.70 10.42
N ARG A 102 -6.64 17.26 9.64
CA ARG A 102 -7.91 16.76 10.17
C ARG A 102 -7.91 15.24 10.37
N TRP A 103 -7.28 14.52 9.45
CA TRP A 103 -7.40 13.06 9.37
C TRP A 103 -6.11 12.32 9.75
N GLY A 104 -5.02 13.06 10.06
CA GLY A 104 -3.67 12.51 10.20
C GLY A 104 -3.03 12.28 8.84
N GLU A 105 -3.65 11.45 8.02
CA GLU A 105 -3.30 11.29 6.61
C GLU A 105 -4.56 11.34 5.73
N ARG A 106 -4.40 11.83 4.51
CA ARG A 106 -5.40 11.72 3.44
C ARG A 106 -4.91 10.78 2.34
N VAL A 107 -5.84 10.02 1.78
CA VAL A 107 -5.56 9.13 0.66
C VAL A 107 -5.37 9.95 -0.61
N VAL A 108 -4.24 9.77 -1.29
CA VAL A 108 -3.91 10.42 -2.58
C VAL A 108 -3.62 9.37 -3.63
N ALA A 109 -4.31 9.46 -4.77
CA ALA A 109 -4.08 8.61 -5.92
C ALA A 109 -3.29 9.36 -7.00
N PHE A 110 -2.13 8.82 -7.38
CA PHE A 110 -1.36 9.22 -8.56
C PHE A 110 -1.79 8.35 -9.72
N VAL A 111 -2.32 8.95 -10.76
CA VAL A 111 -2.97 8.23 -11.87
C VAL A 111 -2.31 8.59 -13.18
N VAL A 112 -1.90 7.57 -13.93
CA VAL A 112 -1.49 7.71 -15.32
C VAL A 112 -2.74 7.53 -16.19
N PRO A 113 -3.26 8.58 -16.83
CA PRO A 113 -4.45 8.46 -17.65
C PRO A 113 -4.14 7.76 -18.97
N ALA A 114 -5.08 7.00 -19.50
CA ALA A 114 -4.99 6.43 -20.84
C ALA A 114 -5.19 7.47 -21.94
N ASP A 115 -5.96 8.51 -21.63
CA ASP A 115 -6.26 9.63 -22.55
C ASP A 115 -6.57 10.93 -21.76
N ALA A 116 -6.57 12.05 -22.47
CA ALA A 116 -6.77 13.40 -21.89
C ALA A 116 -8.19 13.68 -21.35
N GLY A 117 -9.15 12.81 -21.58
CA GLY A 117 -10.54 13.04 -21.15
C GLY A 117 -10.86 12.46 -19.77
N LEU A 118 -9.91 11.79 -19.07
CA LEU A 118 -10.12 11.32 -17.71
C LEU A 118 -10.11 12.51 -16.75
N THR A 119 -11.11 12.59 -15.88
CA THR A 119 -11.24 13.66 -14.87
C THR A 119 -11.20 13.10 -13.47
N ALA A 120 -10.81 13.92 -12.49
CA ALA A 120 -10.83 13.55 -11.08
C ALA A 120 -12.26 13.21 -10.61
N ASP A 121 -13.26 13.96 -11.08
CA ASP A 121 -14.68 13.71 -10.74
C ASP A 121 -15.17 12.35 -11.27
N ALA A 122 -14.70 11.92 -12.45
CA ALA A 122 -15.04 10.61 -12.99
C ALA A 122 -14.47 9.48 -12.14
N LEU A 123 -13.23 9.63 -11.69
CA LEU A 123 -12.58 8.66 -10.78
C LEU A 123 -13.22 8.67 -9.39
N ASP A 124 -13.55 9.84 -8.86
CA ASP A 124 -14.24 9.95 -7.56
C ASP A 124 -15.59 9.23 -7.59
N ARG A 125 -16.39 9.43 -8.64
CA ARG A 125 -17.64 8.68 -8.83
C ARG A 125 -17.43 7.19 -8.98
N HIS A 126 -16.43 6.78 -9.76
CA HIS A 126 -16.09 5.37 -9.94
C HIS A 126 -15.75 4.70 -8.61
N CYS A 127 -14.98 5.37 -7.75
CA CYS A 127 -14.68 4.88 -6.41
C CYS A 127 -15.92 4.86 -5.50
N LEU A 128 -16.77 5.89 -5.59
CA LEU A 128 -17.99 6.02 -4.79
C LEU A 128 -19.01 4.92 -5.13
N ASP A 129 -19.15 4.60 -6.42
CA ASP A 129 -20.11 3.61 -6.93
C ASP A 129 -19.60 2.15 -6.77
N SER A 130 -18.33 1.97 -6.39
CA SER A 130 -17.73 0.65 -6.24
C SER A 130 -18.12 0.00 -4.90
N PRO A 131 -18.79 -1.17 -4.91
CA PRO A 131 -19.07 -1.91 -3.69
C PRO A 131 -17.81 -2.52 -3.04
N ALA A 132 -16.68 -2.55 -3.77
CA ALA A 132 -15.43 -3.11 -3.30
C ALA A 132 -14.58 -2.11 -2.49
N LEU A 133 -15.00 -0.83 -2.39
CA LEU A 133 -14.26 0.19 -1.65
C LEU A 133 -15.18 0.96 -0.71
N ALA A 134 -14.91 0.88 0.59
CA ALA A 134 -15.62 1.70 1.56
C ALA A 134 -15.39 3.20 1.28
N ASN A 135 -16.45 4.01 1.38
CA ASN A 135 -16.42 5.42 0.99
C ASN A 135 -15.32 6.25 1.68
N PHE A 136 -14.97 5.92 2.92
CA PHE A 136 -13.91 6.63 3.65
C PHE A 136 -12.51 6.33 3.09
N LYS A 137 -12.30 5.21 2.39
CA LYS A 137 -11.03 4.79 1.79
C LYS A 137 -10.74 5.45 0.44
N ARG A 138 -11.73 6.05 -0.22
CA ARG A 138 -11.53 6.64 -1.55
C ARG A 138 -10.55 7.81 -1.52
N PRO A 139 -9.80 8.04 -2.62
CA PRO A 139 -8.87 9.15 -2.72
C PRO A 139 -9.55 10.51 -2.48
N ARG A 140 -8.94 11.34 -1.63
CA ARG A 140 -9.36 12.73 -1.41
C ARG A 140 -8.64 13.72 -2.32
N ARG A 141 -7.55 13.26 -2.92
CA ARG A 141 -6.80 13.99 -3.95
C ARG A 141 -6.42 13.02 -5.05
N ILE A 142 -6.56 13.46 -6.30
CA ILE A 142 -6.15 12.73 -7.49
C ILE A 142 -5.15 13.61 -8.24
N VAL A 143 -3.97 13.07 -8.51
CA VAL A 143 -2.90 13.73 -9.25
C VAL A 143 -2.67 12.95 -10.53
N PHE A 144 -2.84 13.61 -11.69
CA PHE A 144 -2.53 12.98 -12.96
C PHE A 144 -1.05 13.14 -13.27
N VAL A 145 -0.37 12.02 -13.52
CA VAL A 145 1.08 11.96 -13.73
C VAL A 145 1.42 11.24 -15.04
N GLU A 146 2.59 11.55 -15.58
CA GLU A 146 3.09 10.91 -16.81
C GLU A 146 3.47 9.44 -16.59
N ALA A 147 4.04 9.13 -15.41
CA ALA A 147 4.45 7.78 -15.03
C ALA A 147 4.48 7.59 -13.52
N ILE A 148 4.27 6.35 -13.07
CA ILE A 148 4.51 5.92 -11.70
C ILE A 148 5.96 5.45 -11.56
N PRO A 149 6.74 6.00 -10.61
CA PRO A 149 8.12 5.58 -10.40
C PRO A 149 8.18 4.13 -9.88
N ARG A 150 8.98 3.31 -10.54
CA ARG A 150 9.14 1.88 -10.24
C ARG A 150 10.61 1.46 -10.20
N THR A 151 10.91 0.39 -9.49
CA THR A 151 12.20 -0.31 -9.60
C THR A 151 12.30 -1.04 -10.93
N ALA A 152 13.50 -1.52 -11.28
CA ALA A 152 13.70 -2.38 -12.46
C ALA A 152 12.85 -3.68 -12.41
N SER A 153 12.51 -4.16 -11.21
CA SER A 153 11.62 -5.30 -11.00
C SER A 153 10.12 -4.96 -11.01
N GLY A 154 9.76 -3.69 -11.29
CA GLY A 154 8.37 -3.25 -11.38
C GLY A 154 7.73 -2.80 -10.06
N LYS A 155 8.43 -2.86 -8.91
CA LYS A 155 7.89 -2.44 -7.62
C LYS A 155 7.71 -0.91 -7.57
N ILE A 156 6.54 -0.44 -7.14
CA ILE A 156 6.23 0.99 -6.97
C ILE A 156 7.15 1.61 -5.92
N LEU A 157 7.77 2.72 -6.25
CA LEU A 157 8.62 3.52 -5.37
C LEU A 157 7.79 4.64 -4.71
N ARG A 158 6.86 4.27 -3.79
CA ARG A 158 5.96 5.23 -3.12
C ARG A 158 6.70 6.36 -2.41
N ARG A 159 7.92 6.09 -1.91
CA ARG A 159 8.75 7.12 -1.30
C ARG A 159 9.01 8.28 -2.27
N LEU A 160 9.31 8.00 -3.54
CA LEU A 160 9.54 9.05 -4.53
C LEU A 160 8.30 9.91 -4.78
N LEU A 161 7.09 9.31 -4.71
CA LEU A 161 5.84 10.07 -4.82
C LEU A 161 5.64 10.98 -3.60
N ARG A 162 5.93 10.50 -2.38
CA ARG A 162 5.88 11.30 -1.14
C ARG A 162 6.89 12.46 -1.17
N ASP A 163 8.06 12.23 -1.76
CA ASP A 163 9.14 13.22 -1.90
C ASP A 163 8.90 14.21 -3.07
N GLY A 164 7.79 14.11 -3.80
CA GLY A 164 7.43 15.00 -4.90
C GLY A 164 8.16 14.71 -6.22
N HIS A 165 8.81 13.54 -6.36
CA HIS A 165 9.52 13.14 -7.57
C HIS A 165 8.57 12.52 -8.61
N TYR A 166 7.73 13.34 -9.22
CA TYR A 166 6.83 12.97 -10.32
C TYR A 166 6.60 14.16 -11.25
N VAL A 167 6.13 13.89 -12.47
CA VAL A 167 5.76 14.91 -13.45
C VAL A 167 4.25 14.88 -13.63
N GLU A 168 3.60 16.00 -13.34
CA GLU A 168 2.16 16.14 -13.56
C GLU A 168 1.86 16.26 -15.05
N VAL A 169 0.76 15.63 -15.49
CA VAL A 169 0.24 15.82 -16.85
C VAL A 169 -0.32 17.22 -16.95
N SER A 170 0.27 18.05 -17.81
CA SER A 170 -0.29 19.36 -18.13
C SER A 170 -1.64 19.20 -18.83
N LYS A 171 -2.67 19.83 -18.29
CA LYS A 171 -4.01 19.89 -18.92
C LYS A 171 -4.07 20.96 -19.98
#